data_8293b43cc5f0cf91aa3c5621663d7546
#
_entry.id   8293b43cc5f0cf91aa3c5621663d7546
#
_cell.length_a   1.000
_cell.length_b   1.000
_cell.length_c   1.000
_cell.angle_alpha   90.00
_cell.angle_beta   90.00
_cell.angle_gamma   90.00
#
_symmetry.space_group_name_H-M   'P 1'
#
loop_
_entity.id
_entity.type
_entity.pdbx_description
1 polymer ?
#
loop_
_entity_poly.entity_id
_entity_poly.type
_entity_poly.pdbx_seq_one_letter_code
_entity_poly.pdbx_strand_id
1 'polypeptide(L)'
;MRHVLFNRFYQPGIDPVTRAPVPQLRYSDASELLLRLYWIAILAGRVRPSLALSGGAHEPLDAVNALMAGADVVQLVSALLKDGPGRLTAIRDGFTRWGDEHGFASVGEMRGCVSLSNCHHPEGFERAGYVNVLQSGRFPATPWAGH
;
A
#
# COMPACT_ATOMS: atom_id res chain seq x y z
N MET A 1 14.39 6.78 14.49
CA MET A 1 14.68 6.75 13.04
C MET A 1 13.43 6.28 12.32
N ARG A 2 13.11 6.81 11.14
CA ARG A 2 11.91 6.45 10.36
C ARG A 2 12.34 6.05 8.96
N HIS A 3 11.72 5.02 8.39
CA HIS A 3 11.95 4.60 7.00
C HIS A 3 10.68 4.79 6.18
N VAL A 4 10.82 5.41 5.03
CA VAL A 4 9.72 5.60 4.06
C VAL A 4 9.87 4.56 2.95
N LEU A 5 8.87 3.73 2.78
CA LEU A 5 8.78 2.69 1.75
C LEU A 5 7.62 2.99 0.80
N PHE A 6 7.84 3.34 -0.43
CA PHE A 6 9.07 3.79 -1.08
C PHE A 6 8.82 5.18 -1.65
N ASN A 7 9.82 6.03 -1.70
CA ASN A 7 9.69 7.23 -2.51
C ASN A 7 9.63 6.83 -3.99
N ARG A 8 8.93 7.62 -4.79
CA ARG A 8 8.77 7.36 -6.21
C ARG A 8 10.05 7.71 -6.95
N PHE A 9 10.50 6.81 -7.83
CA PHE A 9 11.59 7.11 -8.75
C PHE A 9 11.12 8.07 -9.85
N TYR A 10 12.00 8.95 -10.27
CA TYR A 10 11.77 9.75 -11.47
C TYR A 10 11.68 8.83 -12.69
N GLN A 11 10.62 8.97 -13.47
CA GLN A 11 10.32 8.13 -14.62
C GLN A 11 10.06 9.05 -15.84
N PRO A 12 11.12 9.48 -16.56
CA PRO A 12 10.95 10.24 -17.78
C PRO A 12 10.27 9.38 -18.86
N GLY A 13 9.45 10.03 -19.68
CA GLY A 13 8.98 9.45 -20.93
C GLY A 13 10.09 9.45 -21.98
N ILE A 14 9.85 8.76 -23.09
CA ILE A 14 10.72 8.80 -24.28
C ILE A 14 9.86 9.28 -25.44
N ASP A 15 10.32 10.34 -26.11
CA ASP A 15 9.76 10.77 -27.39
C ASP A 15 10.51 10.03 -28.52
N PRO A 16 9.83 9.13 -29.24
CA PRO A 16 10.46 8.37 -30.31
C PRO A 16 10.80 9.21 -31.56
N VAL A 17 10.14 10.35 -31.74
CA VAL A 17 10.37 11.24 -32.87
C VAL A 17 11.63 12.06 -32.67
N THR A 18 11.73 12.73 -31.53
CA THR A 18 12.92 13.53 -31.18
C THR A 18 14.05 12.70 -30.60
N ARG A 19 13.78 11.43 -30.26
CA ARG A 19 14.74 10.49 -29.64
C ARG A 19 15.32 11.05 -28.33
N ALA A 20 14.50 11.75 -27.58
CA ALA A 20 14.91 12.42 -26.35
C ALA A 20 14.06 11.98 -25.13
N PRO A 21 14.62 12.01 -23.91
CA PRO A 21 13.82 11.84 -22.70
C PRO A 21 12.90 13.06 -22.50
N VAL A 22 11.64 12.78 -22.17
CA VAL A 22 10.63 13.81 -21.88
C VAL A 22 10.36 13.83 -20.37
N PRO A 23 10.62 14.94 -19.69
CA PRO A 23 10.25 15.10 -18.29
C PRO A 23 8.75 14.90 -18.10
N GLN A 24 8.37 14.00 -17.18
CA GLN A 24 6.98 13.74 -16.84
C GLN A 24 6.81 13.73 -15.32
N LEU A 25 5.76 14.40 -14.85
CA LEU A 25 5.23 14.20 -13.51
C LEU A 25 4.04 13.25 -13.58
N ARG A 26 4.24 12.02 -13.13
CA ARG A 26 3.18 11.03 -13.04
C ARG A 26 2.81 10.82 -11.57
N TYR A 27 1.57 11.04 -11.21
CA TYR A 27 1.08 10.72 -9.86
C TYR A 27 1.06 9.21 -9.65
N SER A 28 1.29 8.78 -8.41
CA SER A 28 1.12 7.36 -8.07
C SER A 28 -0.35 6.96 -8.21
N ASP A 29 -0.57 5.71 -8.55
CA ASP A 29 -1.89 5.07 -8.62
C ASP A 29 -1.93 3.82 -7.71
N ALA A 30 -3.12 3.23 -7.57
CA ALA A 30 -3.34 2.09 -6.67
C ALA A 30 -2.49 0.85 -7.04
N SER A 31 -2.06 0.71 -8.29
CA SER A 31 -1.22 -0.42 -8.71
C SER A 31 0.15 -0.43 -8.02
N GLU A 32 0.62 0.74 -7.60
CA GLU A 32 1.89 0.87 -6.91
C GLU A 32 1.83 0.46 -5.43
N LEU A 33 0.62 0.36 -4.86
CA LEU A 33 0.41 0.07 -3.45
C LEU A 33 0.90 -1.34 -3.06
N LEU A 34 0.62 -2.34 -3.89
CA LEU A 34 0.88 -3.75 -3.57
C LEU A 34 2.34 -4.04 -3.23
N LEU A 35 3.28 -3.49 -4.00
CA LEU A 35 4.71 -3.66 -3.72
C LEU A 35 5.10 -3.05 -2.37
N ARG A 36 4.48 -1.93 -2.01
CA ARG A 36 4.73 -1.25 -0.74
C ARG A 36 4.16 -2.04 0.44
N LEU A 37 2.93 -2.53 0.31
CA LEU A 37 2.30 -3.39 1.31
C LEU A 37 3.13 -4.65 1.57
N TYR A 38 3.60 -5.30 0.50
CA TYR A 38 4.45 -6.48 0.59
C TYR A 38 5.71 -6.23 1.43
N TRP A 39 6.46 -5.15 1.13
CA TRP A 39 7.66 -4.84 1.88
C TRP A 39 7.39 -4.35 3.30
N ILE A 40 6.32 -3.59 3.52
CA ILE A 40 5.89 -3.20 4.88
C ILE A 40 5.61 -4.46 5.70
N ALA A 41 4.82 -5.40 5.17
CA ALA A 41 4.47 -6.63 5.87
C ALA A 41 5.68 -7.50 6.22
N ILE A 42 6.67 -7.58 5.33
CA ILE A 42 7.92 -8.33 5.59
C ILE A 42 8.78 -7.66 6.65
N LEU A 43 8.87 -6.34 6.64
CA LEU A 43 9.78 -5.59 7.51
C LEU A 43 9.18 -5.30 8.88
N ALA A 44 7.85 -5.26 8.99
CA ALA A 44 7.17 -5.01 10.25
C ALA A 44 7.58 -6.05 11.32
N GLY A 45 7.98 -5.56 12.47
CA GLY A 45 8.51 -6.38 13.56
C GLY A 45 9.96 -6.87 13.38
N ARG A 46 10.54 -6.76 12.18
CA ARG A 46 11.93 -7.18 11.92
C ARG A 46 12.93 -6.04 11.95
N VAL A 47 12.46 -4.82 11.76
CA VAL A 47 13.29 -3.62 11.82
C VAL A 47 12.87 -2.74 12.99
N ARG A 48 13.83 -2.06 13.61
CA ARG A 48 13.55 -1.15 14.74
C ARG A 48 12.88 0.17 14.35
N PRO A 49 13.21 0.79 13.18
CA PRO A 49 12.60 2.05 12.78
C PRO A 49 11.11 1.93 12.49
N SER A 50 10.38 3.02 12.74
CA SER A 50 8.99 3.14 12.28
C SER A 50 8.94 3.13 10.75
N LEU A 51 7.93 2.44 10.20
CA LEU A 51 7.72 2.26 8.78
C LEU A 51 6.63 3.22 8.28
N ALA A 52 6.94 4.00 7.25
CA ALA A 52 5.98 4.85 6.57
C ALA A 52 5.74 4.35 5.14
N LEU A 53 4.48 4.11 4.79
CA LEU A 53 4.09 3.82 3.41
C LEU A 53 3.95 5.14 2.64
N SER A 54 4.53 5.21 1.44
CA SER A 54 4.38 6.37 0.55
C SER A 54 4.08 5.94 -0.88
N GLY A 55 3.03 6.53 -1.46
CA GLY A 55 2.55 6.27 -2.83
C GLY A 55 1.57 5.10 -2.93
N GLY A 56 0.61 5.25 -3.82
CA GLY A 56 -0.41 4.25 -4.11
C GLY A 56 -1.64 4.28 -3.20
N ALA A 57 -1.61 4.98 -2.08
CA ALA A 57 -2.76 5.11 -1.19
C ALA A 57 -3.66 6.26 -1.66
N HIS A 58 -4.89 5.93 -2.04
CA HIS A 58 -5.90 6.86 -2.56
C HIS A 58 -7.26 6.69 -1.89
N GLU A 59 -7.55 5.53 -1.30
CA GLU A 59 -8.82 5.20 -0.69
C GLU A 59 -8.66 4.86 0.81
N PRO A 60 -9.75 4.90 1.60
CA PRO A 60 -9.73 4.49 3.00
C PRO A 60 -9.17 3.08 3.22
N LEU A 61 -9.54 2.13 2.36
CA LEU A 61 -9.09 0.75 2.44
C LEU A 61 -7.58 0.60 2.20
N ASP A 62 -6.98 1.50 1.43
CA ASP A 62 -5.52 1.51 1.24
C ASP A 62 -4.80 1.83 2.55
N ALA A 63 -5.36 2.76 3.35
CA ALA A 63 -4.83 3.09 4.67
C ALA A 63 -5.03 1.93 5.66
N VAL A 64 -6.17 1.24 5.62
CA VAL A 64 -6.43 0.03 6.40
C VAL A 64 -5.39 -1.03 6.08
N ASN A 65 -5.22 -1.38 4.81
CA ASN A 65 -4.26 -2.38 4.35
C ASN A 65 -2.83 -2.04 4.78
N ALA A 66 -2.44 -0.76 4.67
CA ALA A 66 -1.12 -0.30 5.07
C ALA A 66 -0.85 -0.51 6.56
N LEU A 67 -1.81 -0.14 7.42
CA LEU A 67 -1.68 -0.31 8.87
C LEU A 67 -1.73 -1.78 9.27
N MET A 68 -2.63 -2.57 8.69
CA MET A 68 -2.70 -4.01 8.94
C MET A 68 -1.41 -4.74 8.51
N ALA A 69 -0.77 -4.30 7.42
CA ALA A 69 0.55 -4.79 7.00
C ALA A 69 1.67 -4.40 7.99
N GLY A 70 1.49 -3.33 8.77
CA GLY A 70 2.43 -2.90 9.81
C GLY A 70 3.06 -1.54 9.57
N ALA A 71 2.50 -0.69 8.71
CA ALA A 71 2.91 0.69 8.62
C ALA A 71 2.55 1.45 9.90
N ASP A 72 3.43 2.32 10.35
CA ASP A 72 3.15 3.27 11.43
C ASP A 72 2.51 4.56 10.89
N VAL A 73 2.78 4.87 9.61
CA VAL A 73 2.31 6.11 8.95
C VAL A 73 1.98 5.83 7.49
N VAL A 74 0.90 6.42 7.00
CA VAL A 74 0.55 6.46 5.58
C VAL A 74 0.68 7.89 5.08
N GLN A 75 1.50 8.10 4.05
CA GLN A 75 1.74 9.40 3.43
C GLN A 75 0.89 9.55 2.17
N LEU A 76 0.09 10.60 2.13
CA LEU A 76 -0.83 10.92 1.04
C LEU A 76 -0.32 12.17 0.31
N VAL A 77 0.28 12.00 -0.86
CA VAL A 77 0.72 13.12 -1.71
C VAL A 77 -0.10 13.15 -3.00
N SER A 78 -0.02 12.10 -3.81
CA SER A 78 -0.72 12.05 -5.11
C SER A 78 -2.23 12.15 -4.97
N ALA A 79 -2.82 11.56 -3.93
CA ALA A 79 -4.24 11.67 -3.63
C ALA A 79 -4.66 13.12 -3.36
N LEU A 80 -3.85 13.85 -2.57
CA LEU A 80 -4.16 15.25 -2.25
C LEU A 80 -3.93 16.20 -3.43
N LEU A 81 -2.91 15.94 -4.26
CA LEU A 81 -2.66 16.73 -5.46
C LEU A 81 -3.74 16.52 -6.51
N LYS A 82 -4.33 15.34 -6.57
CA LYS A 82 -5.38 14.98 -7.54
C LYS A 82 -6.76 15.45 -7.09
N ASP A 83 -7.13 15.17 -5.85
CA ASP A 83 -8.50 15.30 -5.34
C ASP A 83 -8.65 16.43 -4.30
N GLY A 84 -7.57 17.16 -4.01
CA GLY A 84 -7.55 18.26 -3.05
C GLY A 84 -7.45 17.81 -1.58
N PRO A 85 -7.32 18.79 -0.65
CA PRO A 85 -7.06 18.51 0.76
C PRO A 85 -8.21 17.78 1.48
N GLY A 86 -9.45 17.92 1.00
CA GLY A 86 -10.61 17.20 1.55
C GLY A 86 -10.48 15.69 1.45
N ARG A 87 -9.64 15.17 0.54
CA ARG A 87 -9.38 13.74 0.42
C ARG A 87 -8.76 13.14 1.69
N LEU A 88 -7.93 13.89 2.40
CA LEU A 88 -7.37 13.44 3.68
C LEU A 88 -8.48 13.13 4.70
N THR A 89 -9.45 14.04 4.82
CA THR A 89 -10.58 13.86 5.73
C THR A 89 -11.42 12.64 5.32
N ALA A 90 -11.72 12.50 4.03
CA ALA A 90 -12.49 11.36 3.53
C ALA A 90 -11.80 10.01 3.80
N ILE A 91 -10.47 9.93 3.58
CA ILE A 91 -9.69 8.72 3.85
C ILE A 91 -9.65 8.43 5.35
N ARG A 92 -9.41 9.44 6.21
CA ARG A 92 -9.42 9.29 7.66
C ARG A 92 -10.75 8.79 8.18
N ASP A 93 -11.85 9.42 7.76
CA ASP A 93 -13.19 9.10 8.26
C ASP A 93 -13.64 7.71 7.78
N GLY A 94 -13.33 7.37 6.54
CA GLY A 94 -13.57 6.03 6.01
C GLY A 94 -12.73 4.95 6.71
N PHE A 95 -11.47 5.24 7.01
CA PHE A 95 -10.60 4.37 7.81
C PHE A 95 -11.17 4.12 9.20
N THR A 96 -11.59 5.18 9.91
CA THR A 96 -12.18 5.06 11.25
C THR A 96 -13.45 4.22 11.22
N ARG A 97 -14.35 4.53 10.30
CA ARG A 97 -15.60 3.77 10.12
C ARG A 97 -15.32 2.30 9.88
N TRP A 98 -14.39 1.97 8.99
CA TRP A 98 -14.02 0.60 8.70
C TRP A 98 -13.53 -0.14 9.95
N GLY A 99 -12.69 0.51 10.77
CA GLY A 99 -12.21 -0.06 12.03
C GLY A 99 -13.33 -0.36 13.02
N ASP A 100 -14.26 0.58 13.18
CA ASP A 100 -15.43 0.42 14.05
C ASP A 100 -16.33 -0.73 13.56
N GLU A 101 -16.62 -0.81 12.28
CA GLU A 101 -17.44 -1.86 11.65
C GLU A 101 -16.82 -3.26 11.77
N HIS A 102 -15.50 -3.35 11.87
CA HIS A 102 -14.77 -4.62 11.96
C HIS A 102 -14.28 -4.94 13.39
N GLY A 103 -14.73 -4.17 14.38
CA GLY A 103 -14.53 -4.49 15.79
C GLY A 103 -13.13 -4.22 16.34
N PHE A 104 -12.32 -3.39 15.66
CA PHE A 104 -11.02 -2.98 16.19
C PHE A 104 -11.18 -1.91 17.27
N ALA A 105 -10.71 -2.19 18.47
CA ALA A 105 -10.76 -1.24 19.58
C ALA A 105 -9.74 -0.10 19.45
N SER A 106 -8.69 -0.27 18.62
CA SER A 106 -7.67 0.75 18.41
C SER A 106 -6.85 0.50 17.15
N VAL A 107 -6.21 1.56 16.65
CA VAL A 107 -5.20 1.47 15.58
C VAL A 107 -4.02 0.59 15.98
N GLY A 108 -3.68 0.55 17.29
CA GLY A 108 -2.62 -0.30 17.80
C GLY A 108 -2.90 -1.78 17.65
N GLU A 109 -4.15 -2.20 17.81
CA GLU A 109 -4.60 -3.58 17.59
C GLU A 109 -4.60 -3.96 16.10
N MET A 110 -5.02 -3.04 15.23
CA MET A 110 -5.02 -3.25 13.80
C MET A 110 -3.60 -3.36 13.24
N ARG A 111 -2.66 -2.55 13.77
CA ARG A 111 -1.33 -2.40 13.20
C ARG A 111 -0.52 -3.70 13.22
N GLY A 112 -0.14 -4.16 12.03
CA GLY A 112 0.71 -5.32 11.83
C GLY A 112 0.01 -6.66 12.05
N CYS A 113 -1.31 -6.69 12.21
CA CYS A 113 -2.05 -7.95 12.42
C CYS A 113 -1.91 -8.94 11.24
N VAL A 114 -1.63 -8.44 10.03
CA VAL A 114 -1.33 -9.26 8.86
C VAL A 114 0.12 -9.12 8.38
N SER A 115 1.03 -8.63 9.23
CA SER A 115 2.46 -8.67 8.92
C SER A 115 2.96 -10.12 8.84
N LEU A 116 4.07 -10.34 8.16
CA LEU A 116 4.66 -11.68 8.02
C LEU A 116 4.90 -12.37 9.37
N SER A 117 5.17 -11.57 10.42
CA SER A 117 5.40 -12.09 11.76
C SER A 117 4.13 -12.50 12.51
N ASN A 118 2.96 -11.96 12.12
CA ASN A 118 1.71 -12.10 12.88
C ASN A 118 0.58 -12.76 12.09
N CYS A 119 0.69 -12.86 10.75
CA CYS A 119 -0.38 -13.43 9.94
C CYS A 119 -0.47 -14.95 10.09
N HIS A 120 -1.70 -15.48 9.96
CA HIS A 120 -1.96 -16.94 10.02
C HIS A 120 -1.42 -17.69 8.79
N HIS A 121 -1.21 -16.99 7.67
CA HIS A 121 -0.80 -17.54 6.38
C HIS A 121 0.45 -16.84 5.84
N PRO A 122 1.62 -17.01 6.47
CA PRO A 122 2.86 -16.34 6.07
C PRO A 122 3.32 -16.73 4.66
N GLU A 123 2.94 -17.90 4.18
CA GLU A 123 3.23 -18.37 2.82
C GLU A 123 2.72 -17.44 1.72
N GLY A 124 1.72 -16.60 1.99
CA GLY A 124 1.25 -15.57 1.06
C GLY A 124 2.29 -14.51 0.73
N PHE A 125 3.26 -14.29 1.63
CA PHE A 125 4.39 -13.38 1.43
C PHE A 125 5.65 -14.09 0.92
N GLU A 126 5.63 -15.41 0.77
CA GLU A 126 6.77 -16.20 0.34
C GLU A 126 6.65 -16.60 -1.14
N ARG A 127 7.78 -16.99 -1.73
CA ARG A 127 7.81 -17.49 -3.10
C ARG A 127 6.89 -18.70 -3.32
N ALA A 128 6.67 -19.50 -2.28
CA ALA A 128 5.76 -20.65 -2.31
C ALA A 128 4.31 -20.24 -2.62
N GLY A 129 3.84 -19.12 -2.06
CA GLY A 129 2.52 -18.56 -2.36
C GLY A 129 2.36 -18.19 -3.84
N TYR A 130 3.39 -17.58 -4.45
CA TYR A 130 3.39 -17.26 -5.88
C TYR A 130 3.33 -18.52 -6.77
N VAL A 131 4.11 -19.55 -6.43
CA VAL A 131 4.09 -20.83 -7.15
C VAL A 131 2.72 -21.50 -7.05
N ASN A 132 2.11 -21.50 -5.87
CA ASN A 132 0.78 -22.06 -5.64
C ASN A 132 -0.30 -21.35 -6.48
N VAL A 133 -0.24 -20.02 -6.58
CA VAL A 133 -1.15 -19.24 -7.44
C VAL A 133 -1.00 -19.63 -8.91
N LEU A 134 0.23 -19.75 -9.40
CA LEU A 134 0.49 -20.16 -10.79
C LEU A 134 0.01 -21.58 -11.08
N GLN A 135 0.20 -22.51 -10.14
CA GLN A 135 -0.19 -23.92 -10.30
C GLN A 135 -1.69 -24.15 -10.15
N SER A 136 -2.38 -23.31 -9.36
CA SER A 136 -3.82 -23.45 -9.12
C SER A 136 -4.67 -23.11 -10.36
N GLY A 137 -4.11 -22.40 -11.34
CA GLY A 137 -4.86 -21.87 -12.48
C GLY A 137 -5.96 -20.86 -12.10
N ARG A 138 -6.10 -20.58 -10.82
CA ARG A 138 -7.03 -19.59 -10.27
C ARG A 138 -6.33 -18.24 -10.22
N PHE A 139 -6.34 -17.56 -11.37
CA PHE A 139 -6.05 -16.14 -11.35
C PHE A 139 -7.29 -15.45 -10.73
N PRO A 140 -7.20 -14.88 -9.53
CA PRO A 140 -8.32 -14.10 -9.03
C PRO A 140 -8.59 -12.99 -10.05
N ALA A 141 -9.82 -12.95 -10.56
CA ALA A 141 -10.32 -11.75 -11.19
C ALA A 141 -9.97 -10.63 -10.24
N THR A 142 -9.25 -9.61 -10.75
CA THR A 142 -8.63 -8.53 -9.98
C THR A 142 -9.36 -8.23 -8.68
N PRO A 143 -8.74 -8.40 -7.49
CA PRO A 143 -9.41 -8.15 -6.19
C PRO A 143 -9.87 -6.70 -6.01
N TRP A 144 -9.59 -5.85 -6.98
CA TRP A 144 -9.78 -4.40 -6.98
C TRP A 144 -10.79 -3.92 -8.02
N ALA A 145 -11.46 -4.81 -8.74
CA ALA A 145 -12.55 -4.47 -9.63
C ALA A 145 -13.86 -4.48 -8.86
N GLY A 146 -14.19 -3.34 -8.28
CA GLY A 146 -15.53 -3.00 -7.85
C GLY A 146 -15.84 -3.22 -6.37
N HIS A 147 -15.69 -2.17 -5.64
CA HIS A 147 -16.63 -1.77 -4.59
C HIS A 147 -16.77 -0.26 -4.62
#